data_0aaf53af6f1ab47fabe8864d2faf2f58
#
_entry.id   0aaf53af6f1ab47fabe8864d2faf2f58
#
_cell.length_a   1.000
_cell.length_b   1.000
_cell.length_c   1.000
_cell.angle_alpha   90.00
_cell.angle_beta   90.00
_cell.angle_gamma   90.00
#
_symmetry.space_group_name_H-M   'P 1'
#
loop_
_entity.id
_entity.type
_entity.pdbx_description
1 polymer ?
#
loop_
_entity_poly.entity_id
_entity_poly.type
_entity_poly.pdbx_seq_one_letter_code
_entity_poly.pdbx_strand_id
1 'polypeptide(L)'
;MTTSNRILLGVNIDHVATLRQARGTRYPDPVKAALDAEEAGADGITVHLREDRRHIQERDVLLLKDVLQTRMNFEMGVTEEMMAFAERIRPAHICLVPETRQELTTEGGLDVAGQEARIKAAVERLSKIGSEVSLFIDADERQIEASKRVGAPAIELHLSLIHI
;
A
#
# COMPACT_ATOMS: atom_id res chain seq x y z
N MET A 1 -2.21 -4.81 30.76
CA MET A 1 -1.64 -5.49 29.57
C MET A 1 -0.57 -4.55 29.03
N THR A 2 0.68 -4.91 29.15
CA THR A 2 1.80 -4.12 28.59
C THR A 2 1.71 -4.24 27.07
N THR A 3 1.39 -3.14 26.38
CA THR A 3 1.55 -3.04 24.94
C THR A 3 3.03 -3.27 24.64
N SER A 4 3.35 -4.39 24.01
CA SER A 4 4.71 -4.65 23.53
C SER A 4 5.09 -3.52 22.57
N ASN A 5 6.13 -2.79 22.90
CA ASN A 5 6.72 -1.72 22.05
C ASN A 5 7.53 -2.33 20.89
N ARG A 6 7.11 -3.49 20.36
CA ARG A 6 7.77 -4.19 19.28
C ARG A 6 7.50 -3.50 17.95
N ILE A 7 8.54 -3.25 17.17
CA ILE A 7 8.40 -2.85 15.77
C ILE A 7 7.86 -4.04 14.99
N LEU A 8 6.79 -3.81 14.23
CA LEU A 8 6.16 -4.83 13.39
C LEU A 8 6.86 -4.92 12.04
N LEU A 9 6.91 -6.13 11.46
CA LEU A 9 7.51 -6.39 10.16
C LEU A 9 6.41 -6.54 9.10
N GLY A 10 6.34 -5.58 8.17
CA GLY A 10 5.59 -5.71 6.92
C GLY A 10 6.50 -6.24 5.81
N VAL A 11 6.01 -7.16 5.00
CA VAL A 11 6.76 -7.75 3.87
C VAL A 11 6.02 -7.45 2.56
N ASN A 12 6.68 -6.70 1.66
CA ASN A 12 6.18 -6.48 0.31
C ASN A 12 6.57 -7.65 -0.60
N ILE A 13 5.61 -8.20 -1.33
CA ILE A 13 5.80 -9.37 -2.20
C ILE A 13 5.66 -9.07 -3.70
N ASP A 14 5.54 -7.81 -4.10
CA ASP A 14 5.29 -7.39 -5.49
C ASP A 14 6.31 -7.93 -6.48
N HIS A 15 7.58 -7.95 -6.08
CA HIS A 15 8.65 -8.39 -6.99
C HIS A 15 8.64 -9.90 -7.26
N VAL A 16 8.00 -10.71 -6.43
CA VAL A 16 7.71 -12.11 -6.76
C VAL A 16 6.75 -12.18 -7.94
N ALA A 17 5.72 -11.34 -7.95
CA ALA A 17 4.81 -11.22 -9.09
C ALA A 17 5.51 -10.63 -10.32
N THR A 18 6.45 -9.69 -10.16
CA THR A 18 7.28 -9.18 -11.26
C THR A 18 8.03 -10.31 -11.97
N LEU A 19 8.66 -11.23 -11.23
CA LEU A 19 9.33 -12.38 -11.80
C LEU A 19 8.37 -13.32 -12.54
N ARG A 20 7.19 -13.58 -11.98
CA ARG A 20 6.14 -14.36 -12.61
C ARG A 20 5.73 -13.75 -13.96
N GLN A 21 5.47 -12.44 -13.99
CA GLN A 21 5.06 -11.75 -15.21
C GLN A 21 6.17 -11.71 -16.25
N ALA A 22 7.42 -11.46 -15.87
CA ALA A 22 8.57 -11.47 -16.76
C ALA A 22 8.79 -12.85 -17.42
N ARG A 23 8.46 -13.93 -16.72
CA ARG A 23 8.57 -15.30 -17.25
C ARG A 23 7.36 -15.73 -18.07
N GLY A 24 6.23 -15.04 -17.96
CA GLY A 24 4.97 -15.44 -18.59
C GLY A 24 4.44 -16.79 -18.07
N THR A 25 4.70 -17.14 -16.80
CA THR A 25 4.35 -18.43 -16.20
C THR A 25 3.41 -18.24 -15.00
N ARG A 26 3.04 -19.34 -14.34
CA ARG A 26 2.22 -19.30 -13.11
C ARG A 26 3.07 -19.15 -11.84
N TYR A 27 4.37 -19.20 -11.94
CA TYR A 27 5.31 -19.16 -10.83
C TYR A 27 6.49 -18.21 -11.13
N PRO A 28 7.16 -17.69 -10.09
CA PRO A 28 6.83 -17.87 -8.67
C PRO A 28 5.46 -17.29 -8.34
N ASP A 29 4.77 -17.88 -7.35
CA ASP A 29 3.44 -17.44 -6.92
C ASP A 29 3.56 -16.45 -5.75
N PRO A 30 3.10 -15.20 -5.88
CA PRO A 30 3.15 -14.23 -4.79
C PRO A 30 2.30 -14.65 -3.58
N VAL A 31 1.20 -15.41 -3.78
CA VAL A 31 0.40 -15.92 -2.68
C VAL A 31 1.20 -16.88 -1.81
N LYS A 32 1.95 -17.80 -2.45
CA LYS A 32 2.85 -18.68 -1.70
C LYS A 32 3.92 -17.90 -0.95
N ALA A 33 4.54 -16.91 -1.59
CA ALA A 33 5.56 -16.08 -0.95
C ALA A 33 5.01 -15.33 0.28
N ALA A 34 3.76 -14.87 0.22
CA ALA A 34 3.09 -14.24 1.36
C ALA A 34 2.92 -15.22 2.53
N LEU A 35 2.46 -16.44 2.26
CA LEU A 35 2.31 -17.48 3.29
C LEU A 35 3.66 -17.88 3.89
N ASP A 36 4.70 -18.02 3.07
CA ASP A 36 6.06 -18.29 3.56
C ASP A 36 6.59 -17.14 4.46
N ALA A 37 6.27 -15.88 4.12
CA ALA A 37 6.62 -14.72 4.93
C ALA A 37 5.87 -14.70 6.27
N GLU A 38 4.58 -15.04 6.30
CA GLU A 38 3.80 -15.18 7.53
C GLU A 38 4.36 -16.29 8.42
N GLU A 39 4.67 -17.46 7.85
CA GLU A 39 5.28 -18.57 8.58
C GLU A 39 6.64 -18.20 9.16
N ALA A 40 7.39 -17.35 8.46
CA ALA A 40 8.66 -16.80 8.95
C ALA A 40 8.51 -15.68 10.00
N GLY A 41 7.29 -15.23 10.30
CA GLY A 41 7.01 -14.27 11.36
C GLY A 41 6.73 -12.84 10.90
N ALA A 42 6.36 -12.62 9.64
CA ALA A 42 5.83 -11.33 9.20
C ALA A 42 4.54 -10.97 9.95
N ASP A 43 4.39 -9.69 10.28
CA ASP A 43 3.21 -9.15 10.97
C ASP A 43 2.17 -8.59 9.98
N GLY A 44 2.56 -8.42 8.73
CA GLY A 44 1.67 -7.98 7.64
C GLY A 44 2.31 -8.19 6.28
N ILE A 45 1.46 -8.25 5.26
CA ILE A 45 1.86 -8.42 3.87
C ILE A 45 1.43 -7.19 3.08
N THR A 46 2.38 -6.60 2.34
CA THR A 46 2.12 -5.47 1.45
C THR A 46 2.04 -5.93 0.01
N VAL A 47 1.00 -5.47 -0.69
CA VAL A 47 0.78 -5.71 -2.12
C VAL A 47 0.31 -4.45 -2.82
N HIS A 48 0.89 -4.14 -3.96
CA HIS A 48 0.51 -3.03 -4.80
C HIS A 48 -0.18 -3.50 -6.08
N LEU A 49 -1.49 -3.29 -6.17
CA LEU A 49 -2.22 -3.48 -7.42
C LEU A 49 -2.13 -2.19 -8.24
N ARG A 50 -1.13 -2.12 -9.11
CA ARG A 50 -0.95 -0.97 -9.99
C ARG A 50 -2.04 -0.88 -11.06
N GLU A 51 -2.36 0.32 -11.50
CA GLU A 51 -3.32 0.54 -12.60
C GLU A 51 -2.90 -0.17 -13.89
N ASP A 52 -1.60 -0.27 -14.16
CA ASP A 52 -1.05 -0.93 -15.34
C ASP A 52 -0.90 -2.46 -15.21
N ARG A 53 -1.21 -3.03 -14.04
CA ARG A 53 -1.18 -4.48 -13.78
C ARG A 53 0.16 -5.16 -14.12
N ARG A 54 1.29 -4.43 -14.06
CA ARG A 54 2.61 -4.96 -14.45
C ARG A 54 3.13 -6.12 -13.60
N HIS A 55 2.63 -6.29 -12.38
CA HIS A 55 3.05 -7.38 -11.47
C HIS A 55 1.86 -8.03 -10.76
N ILE A 56 1.43 -7.55 -9.61
CA ILE A 56 0.25 -8.06 -8.88
C ILE A 56 -0.99 -7.94 -9.75
N GLN A 57 -1.82 -8.98 -9.70
CA GLN A 57 -3.09 -9.07 -10.41
C GLN A 57 -4.24 -9.09 -9.40
N GLU A 58 -5.44 -8.74 -9.82
CA GLU A 58 -6.64 -8.77 -8.96
C GLU A 58 -6.86 -10.15 -8.31
N ARG A 59 -6.59 -11.22 -9.08
CA ARG A 59 -6.63 -12.60 -8.58
C ARG A 59 -5.74 -12.78 -7.34
N ASP A 60 -4.54 -12.21 -7.37
CA ASP A 60 -3.59 -12.37 -6.27
C ASP A 60 -4.14 -11.69 -5.00
N VAL A 61 -4.64 -10.47 -5.13
CA VAL A 61 -5.22 -9.71 -4.02
C VAL A 61 -6.44 -10.42 -3.42
N LEU A 62 -7.31 -10.96 -4.28
CA LEU A 62 -8.50 -11.70 -3.82
C LEU A 62 -8.13 -12.97 -3.06
N LEU A 63 -7.15 -13.72 -3.56
CA LEU A 63 -6.66 -14.92 -2.86
C LEU A 63 -5.98 -14.55 -1.53
N LEU A 64 -5.12 -13.53 -1.52
CA LEU A 64 -4.46 -13.08 -0.30
C LEU A 64 -5.46 -12.63 0.76
N LYS A 65 -6.51 -11.92 0.36
CA LYS A 65 -7.59 -11.53 1.27
C LYS A 65 -8.19 -12.75 2.01
N ASP A 66 -8.35 -13.87 1.31
CA ASP A 66 -9.01 -15.06 1.86
C ASP A 66 -8.06 -15.94 2.68
N VAL A 67 -6.75 -15.92 2.41
CA VAL A 67 -5.79 -16.85 3.00
C VAL A 67 -4.88 -16.25 4.08
N LEU A 68 -4.62 -14.92 4.05
CA LEU A 68 -3.75 -14.29 5.03
C LEU A 68 -4.32 -14.37 6.44
N GLN A 69 -3.46 -14.72 7.39
CA GLN A 69 -3.74 -14.70 8.83
C GLN A 69 -3.32 -13.37 9.47
N THR A 70 -2.40 -12.66 8.82
CA THR A 70 -1.93 -11.33 9.22
C THR A 70 -2.69 -10.23 8.47
N ARG A 71 -2.21 -8.99 8.56
CA ARG A 71 -2.87 -7.85 7.94
C ARG A 71 -2.38 -7.65 6.51
N MET A 72 -3.31 -7.41 5.59
CA MET A 72 -2.97 -6.91 4.27
C MET A 72 -2.81 -5.39 4.32
N ASN A 73 -1.67 -4.87 3.87
CA ASN A 73 -1.47 -3.48 3.47
C ASN A 73 -1.61 -3.39 1.95
N PHE A 74 -2.68 -2.77 1.49
CA PHE A 74 -3.02 -2.67 0.07
C PHE A 74 -2.57 -1.31 -0.48
N GLU A 75 -1.52 -1.32 -1.29
CA GLU A 75 -1.06 -0.12 -1.98
C GLU A 75 -1.86 0.11 -3.27
N MET A 76 -2.28 1.34 -3.49
CA MET A 76 -3.09 1.70 -4.65
C MET A 76 -2.97 3.18 -5.03
N GLY A 77 -3.18 3.49 -6.32
CA GLY A 77 -3.41 4.84 -6.79
C GLY A 77 -4.81 5.35 -6.42
N VAL A 78 -4.97 6.67 -6.46
CA VAL A 78 -6.24 7.33 -6.10
C VAL A 78 -7.11 7.47 -7.35
N THR A 79 -7.61 6.36 -7.89
CA THR A 79 -8.58 6.34 -9.00
C THR A 79 -9.89 5.73 -8.57
N GLU A 80 -10.97 6.02 -9.29
CA GLU A 80 -12.28 5.47 -8.96
C GLU A 80 -12.31 3.94 -9.06
N GLU A 81 -11.59 3.37 -10.02
CA GLU A 81 -11.45 1.92 -10.17
C GLU A 81 -10.81 1.29 -8.92
N MET A 82 -9.68 1.85 -8.46
CA MET A 82 -8.98 1.35 -7.28
C MET A 82 -9.79 1.59 -6.00
N MET A 83 -10.45 2.72 -5.88
CA MET A 83 -11.35 3.02 -4.76
C MET A 83 -12.47 1.98 -4.65
N ALA A 84 -13.15 1.69 -5.77
CA ALA A 84 -14.21 0.68 -5.82
C ALA A 84 -13.68 -0.74 -5.52
N PHE A 85 -12.46 -1.05 -5.99
CA PHE A 85 -11.82 -2.33 -5.69
C PHE A 85 -11.50 -2.45 -4.19
N ALA A 86 -10.93 -1.41 -3.57
CA ALA A 86 -10.66 -1.37 -2.14
C ALA A 86 -11.93 -1.52 -1.29
N GLU A 87 -13.03 -0.87 -1.69
CA GLU A 87 -14.34 -1.01 -1.03
C GLU A 87 -14.87 -2.46 -1.08
N ARG A 88 -14.59 -3.17 -2.16
CA ARG A 88 -14.97 -4.59 -2.32
C ARG A 88 -14.14 -5.53 -1.44
N ILE A 89 -12.83 -5.31 -1.37
CA ILE A 89 -11.92 -6.18 -0.62
C ILE A 89 -11.81 -5.83 0.86
N ARG A 90 -11.99 -4.55 1.23
CA ARG A 90 -11.94 -4.02 2.60
C ARG A 90 -10.69 -4.48 3.37
N PRO A 91 -9.48 -4.14 2.90
CA PRO A 91 -8.26 -4.55 3.57
C PRO A 91 -8.11 -3.82 4.92
N ALA A 92 -7.32 -4.39 5.84
CA ALA A 92 -7.08 -3.75 7.14
C ALA A 92 -6.35 -2.42 7.00
N HIS A 93 -5.37 -2.36 6.09
CA HIS A 93 -4.59 -1.15 5.80
C HIS A 93 -4.60 -0.86 4.31
N ILE A 94 -4.61 0.44 3.98
CA ILE A 94 -4.48 0.94 2.60
C ILE A 94 -3.39 2.01 2.60
N CYS A 95 -2.43 1.89 1.70
CA CYS A 95 -1.46 2.94 1.45
C CYS A 95 -1.75 3.60 0.09
N LEU A 96 -2.00 4.90 0.10
CA LEU A 96 -2.16 5.67 -1.12
C LEU A 96 -0.80 6.07 -1.68
N VAL A 97 -0.52 5.60 -2.90
CA VAL A 97 0.76 5.80 -3.59
C VAL A 97 0.57 6.54 -4.90
N PRO A 98 1.58 7.29 -5.40
CA PRO A 98 1.51 7.90 -6.71
C PRO A 98 1.72 6.86 -7.80
N GLU A 99 0.96 6.94 -8.89
CA GLU A 99 1.13 6.09 -10.08
C GLU A 99 1.45 6.91 -11.33
N THR A 100 1.08 8.17 -11.36
CA THR A 100 1.34 9.08 -12.47
C THR A 100 2.32 10.19 -12.07
N ARG A 101 2.96 10.81 -13.08
CA ARG A 101 3.90 11.92 -12.84
C ARG A 101 3.25 13.15 -12.22
N GLN A 102 1.95 13.35 -12.41
CA GLN A 102 1.21 14.48 -11.83
C GLN A 102 0.93 14.30 -10.32
N GLU A 103 1.04 13.09 -9.83
CA GLU A 103 0.83 12.77 -8.42
C GLU A 103 2.10 12.74 -7.58
N LEU A 104 3.26 12.80 -8.27
CA LEU A 104 4.57 12.75 -7.64
C LEU A 104 5.03 14.12 -7.12
N THR A 105 5.74 14.10 -6.01
CA THR A 105 6.69 15.16 -5.64
C THR A 105 7.95 15.06 -6.51
N THR A 106 8.87 15.99 -6.36
CA THR A 106 10.16 15.96 -7.06
C THR A 106 11.02 14.75 -6.67
N GLU A 107 10.76 14.14 -5.52
CA GLU A 107 11.54 13.04 -4.95
C GLU A 107 10.87 11.67 -5.09
N GLY A 108 9.58 11.61 -5.41
CA GLY A 108 8.88 10.39 -5.79
C GLY A 108 7.76 9.93 -4.87
N GLY A 109 7.50 10.63 -3.75
CA GLY A 109 6.33 10.40 -2.90
C GLY A 109 5.04 11.01 -3.48
N LEU A 110 3.91 10.70 -2.89
CA LEU A 110 2.61 11.29 -3.23
C LEU A 110 2.59 12.78 -2.84
N ASP A 111 2.28 13.67 -3.79
CA ASP A 111 2.13 15.09 -3.52
C ASP A 111 0.79 15.40 -2.83
N VAL A 112 0.75 15.18 -1.53
CA VAL A 112 -0.44 15.43 -0.71
C VAL A 112 -0.72 16.93 -0.62
N ALA A 113 0.32 17.74 -0.42
CA ALA A 113 0.19 19.20 -0.28
C ALA A 113 -0.39 19.87 -1.53
N GLY A 114 -0.08 19.34 -2.72
CA GLY A 114 -0.62 19.82 -3.98
C GLY A 114 -2.04 19.34 -4.28
N GLN A 115 -2.53 18.33 -3.58
CA GLN A 115 -3.79 17.63 -3.88
C GLN A 115 -4.67 17.40 -2.65
N GLU A 116 -4.59 18.25 -1.62
CA GLU A 116 -5.24 18.03 -0.31
C GLU A 116 -6.72 17.66 -0.42
N ALA A 117 -7.50 18.36 -1.25
CA ALA A 117 -8.93 18.10 -1.37
C ALA A 117 -9.24 16.69 -1.90
N ARG A 118 -8.48 16.24 -2.93
CA ARG A 118 -8.62 14.90 -3.52
C ARG A 118 -8.22 13.81 -2.53
N ILE A 119 -7.06 13.97 -1.89
CA ILE A 119 -6.54 13.00 -0.93
C ILE A 119 -7.43 12.92 0.30
N LYS A 120 -7.92 14.05 0.83
CA LYS A 120 -8.85 14.08 1.94
C LYS A 120 -10.13 13.29 1.64
N ALA A 121 -10.73 13.50 0.47
CA ALA A 121 -11.91 12.76 0.06
C ALA A 121 -11.66 11.24 -0.02
N ALA A 122 -10.48 10.83 -0.52
CA ALA A 122 -10.09 9.43 -0.57
C ALA A 122 -9.90 8.84 0.83
N VAL A 123 -9.17 9.52 1.72
CA VAL A 123 -8.97 9.10 3.12
C VAL A 123 -10.32 8.94 3.83
N GLU A 124 -11.22 9.93 3.72
CA GLU A 124 -12.55 9.87 4.34
C GLU A 124 -13.39 8.69 3.79
N ARG A 125 -13.33 8.44 2.50
CA ARG A 125 -14.08 7.35 1.85
C ARG A 125 -13.56 5.97 2.31
N LEU A 126 -12.25 5.78 2.30
CA LEU A 126 -11.63 4.50 2.68
C LEU A 126 -11.71 4.23 4.18
N SER A 127 -11.65 5.26 5.02
CA SER A 127 -11.85 5.11 6.45
C SER A 127 -13.27 4.62 6.80
N LYS A 128 -14.29 4.97 6.01
CA LYS A 128 -15.68 4.51 6.23
C LYS A 128 -15.85 2.99 6.05
N ILE A 129 -15.00 2.34 5.29
CA ILE A 129 -15.02 0.88 5.15
C ILE A 129 -14.25 0.15 6.24
N GLY A 130 -13.64 0.91 7.18
CA GLY A 130 -12.91 0.38 8.33
C GLY A 130 -11.42 0.17 8.07
N SER A 131 -10.87 0.65 6.96
CA SER A 131 -9.45 0.58 6.65
C SER A 131 -8.69 1.72 7.35
N GLU A 132 -7.50 1.42 7.88
CA GLU A 132 -6.53 2.42 8.28
C GLU A 132 -5.76 2.90 7.04
N VAL A 133 -5.80 4.20 6.77
CA VAL A 133 -5.22 4.76 5.54
C VAL A 133 -3.89 5.43 5.84
N SER A 134 -2.84 5.02 5.16
CA SER A 134 -1.53 5.69 5.14
C SER A 134 -1.28 6.37 3.79
N LEU A 135 -0.36 7.33 3.80
CA LEU A 135 0.06 8.06 2.60
C LEU A 135 1.57 7.85 2.40
N PHE A 136 1.95 7.38 1.22
CA PHE A 136 3.35 7.20 0.83
C PHE A 136 3.94 8.55 0.41
N ILE A 137 4.72 9.17 1.28
CA ILE A 137 5.23 10.53 1.10
C ILE A 137 6.75 10.60 1.24
N ASP A 138 7.35 11.64 0.71
CA ASP A 138 8.73 11.99 1.03
C ASP A 138 8.85 12.50 2.47
N ALA A 139 10.04 12.39 3.06
CA ALA A 139 10.36 12.92 4.39
C ALA A 139 10.50 14.46 4.36
N ASP A 140 9.46 15.12 3.88
CA ASP A 140 9.32 16.57 3.75
C ASP A 140 8.25 17.09 4.72
N GLU A 141 8.58 18.11 5.51
CA GLU A 141 7.69 18.69 6.51
C GLU A 141 6.35 19.14 5.92
N ARG A 142 6.36 19.72 4.71
CA ARG A 142 5.13 20.14 4.00
C ARG A 142 4.20 18.97 3.72
N GLN A 143 4.75 17.82 3.31
CA GLN A 143 3.97 16.60 3.02
C GLN A 143 3.45 15.97 4.31
N ILE A 144 4.25 15.96 5.37
CA ILE A 144 3.85 15.45 6.70
C ILE A 144 2.69 16.28 7.27
N GLU A 145 2.81 17.62 7.23
CA GLU A 145 1.75 18.52 7.70
C GLU A 145 0.48 18.43 6.85
N ALA A 146 0.61 18.28 5.53
CA ALA A 146 -0.53 18.06 4.65
C ALA A 146 -1.23 16.73 4.96
N SER A 147 -0.48 15.66 5.21
CA SER A 147 -1.03 14.35 5.60
C SER A 147 -1.86 14.44 6.88
N LYS A 148 -1.40 15.20 7.84
CA LYS A 148 -2.17 15.50 9.06
C LYS A 148 -3.46 16.27 8.77
N ARG A 149 -3.40 17.31 7.90
CA ARG A 149 -4.59 18.12 7.53
C ARG A 149 -5.65 17.32 6.79
N VAL A 150 -5.26 16.38 5.96
CA VAL A 150 -6.21 15.50 5.25
C VAL A 150 -6.77 14.38 6.15
N GLY A 151 -6.27 14.25 7.38
CA GLY A 151 -6.77 13.32 8.39
C GLY A 151 -6.26 11.89 8.24
N ALA A 152 -5.14 11.69 7.55
CA ALA A 152 -4.52 10.37 7.47
C ALA A 152 -3.95 9.97 8.84
N PRO A 153 -4.30 8.78 9.39
CA PRO A 153 -3.81 8.32 10.68
C PRO A 153 -2.36 7.86 10.66
N ALA A 154 -1.82 7.54 9.48
CA ALA A 154 -0.46 7.05 9.31
C ALA A 154 0.19 7.61 8.03
N ILE A 155 1.51 7.54 7.99
CA ILE A 155 2.31 7.83 6.79
C ILE A 155 3.31 6.71 6.57
N GLU A 156 3.68 6.52 5.31
CA GLU A 156 4.80 5.68 4.90
C GLU A 156 5.87 6.58 4.28
N LEU A 157 7.08 6.55 4.84
CA LEU A 157 8.16 7.43 4.39
C LEU A 157 8.96 6.79 3.26
N HIS A 158 9.05 7.49 2.15
CA HIS A 158 9.92 7.13 1.03
C HIS A 158 11.38 7.41 1.39
N LEU A 159 12.16 6.34 1.63
CA LEU A 159 13.54 6.43 2.11
C LEU A 159 14.60 6.11 1.06
N SER A 160 14.24 5.99 -0.21
CA SER A 160 15.16 5.53 -1.26
C SER A 160 16.40 6.43 -1.45
N LEU A 161 16.35 7.67 -0.99
CA LEU A 161 17.43 8.64 -1.10
C LEU A 161 18.28 8.79 0.17
N ILE A 162 17.94 8.08 1.25
CA ILE A 162 18.57 8.26 2.58
C ILE A 162 19.85 7.43 2.73
N HIS A 163 20.03 6.39 1.96
CA HIS A 163 21.11 5.41 2.15
C HIS A 163 22.47 5.85 1.58
N ILE A 164 22.55 7.03 1.05
CA ILE A 164 23.77 7.56 0.46
C ILE A 164 24.28 8.72 1.29
#